data_fc41939910fca6feda2a92761f4ce096
#
_entry.id   fc41939910fca6feda2a92761f4ce096
#
_cell.length_a   1.000
_cell.length_b   1.000
_cell.length_c   1.000
_cell.angle_alpha   90.00
_cell.angle_beta   90.00
_cell.angle_gamma   90.00
#
_symmetry.space_group_name_H-M   'P 1'
#
loop_
_entity.id
_entity.type
_entity.pdbx_description
1 polymer ?
#
loop_
_entity_poly.entity_id
_entity_poly.type
_entity_poly.pdbx_seq_one_letter_code
_entity_poly.pdbx_strand_id
1 'polypeptide(L)' 'MTLREADEAAQKRLPVIYQGIEYLRISETGYRYNDKGERHGFVQLLDKCGHSATYAEPGRCELKEETHEGNS' A
#
# COMPACT_ATOMS: atom_id res chain seq x y z
N MET A 1 1.30 3.59 7.02
CA MET A 1 2.01 4.61 6.21
C MET A 1 1.06 5.72 5.81
N THR A 2 1.61 6.87 5.49
CA THR A 2 0.80 7.96 4.93
C THR A 2 0.57 7.71 3.45
N LEU A 3 -0.35 8.48 2.85
CA LEU A 3 -0.57 8.35 1.41
C LEU A 3 0.67 8.75 0.61
N ARG A 4 1.43 9.72 1.10
CA ARG A 4 2.68 10.10 0.45
C ARG A 4 3.68 8.94 0.46
N GLU A 5 3.82 8.28 1.61
CA GLU A 5 4.70 7.12 1.71
C GLU A 5 4.24 6.00 0.82
N ALA A 6 2.92 5.82 0.73
CA ALA A 6 2.36 4.79 -0.15
C ALA A 6 2.67 5.10 -1.61
N ASP A 7 2.59 6.38 -1.99
CA ASP A 7 2.90 6.79 -3.35
C ASP A 7 4.36 6.53 -3.69
N GLU A 8 5.27 6.83 -2.74
CA GLU A 8 6.68 6.52 -2.94
C GLU A 8 6.93 5.03 -3.08
N ALA A 9 6.25 4.25 -2.23
CA ALA A 9 6.39 2.79 -2.29
C ALA A 9 5.89 2.26 -3.63
N ALA A 10 4.81 2.84 -4.15
CA ALA A 10 4.29 2.44 -5.45
C ALA A 10 5.29 2.73 -6.56
N GLN A 11 5.92 3.90 -6.52
CA GLN A 11 6.90 4.28 -7.53
C GLN A 11 8.11 3.36 -7.50
N LYS A 12 8.51 2.93 -6.31
CA LYS A 12 9.66 2.06 -6.14
C LYS A 12 9.30 0.58 -6.24
N ARG A 13 8.01 0.27 -6.40
CA ARG A 13 7.51 -1.10 -6.53
C ARG A 13 7.89 -1.96 -5.33
N LEU A 14 7.77 -1.38 -4.14
CA LEU A 14 8.14 -2.08 -2.92
C LEU A 14 7.00 -2.98 -2.45
N PRO A 15 7.32 -4.15 -1.90
CA PRO A 15 6.28 -5.01 -1.33
C PRO A 15 5.68 -4.39 -0.08
N VAL A 16 4.41 -4.70 0.16
CA VAL A 16 3.64 -4.11 1.24
C VAL A 16 2.94 -5.21 2.01
N ILE A 17 2.80 -5.04 3.31
CA ILE A 17 2.07 -5.96 4.17
C ILE A 17 0.79 -5.27 4.63
N TYR A 18 -0.33 -5.95 4.49
CA TYR A 18 -1.62 -5.48 4.92
C TYR A 18 -2.38 -6.63 5.58
N GLN A 19 -2.78 -6.42 6.83
CA GLN A 19 -3.47 -7.45 7.62
C GLN A 19 -2.69 -8.76 7.67
N GLY A 20 -1.37 -8.64 7.81
CA GLY A 20 -0.51 -9.81 7.92
C GLY A 20 -0.24 -10.53 6.62
N ILE A 21 -0.76 -10.03 5.50
CA ILE A 21 -0.56 -10.64 4.20
C ILE A 21 0.38 -9.78 3.39
N GLU A 22 1.36 -10.42 2.77
CA GLU A 22 2.31 -9.71 1.93
C GLU A 22 1.76 -9.59 0.51
N TYR A 23 1.81 -8.37 -0.02
CA TYR A 23 1.38 -8.08 -1.39
C TYR A 23 2.59 -7.69 -2.23
N LEU A 24 2.47 -7.91 -3.53
CA LEU A 24 3.55 -7.66 -4.46
C LEU A 24 3.97 -6.19 -4.47
N ARG A 25 3.00 -5.31 -4.58
CA ARG A 25 3.26 -3.87 -4.61
C ARG A 25 1.93 -3.12 -4.62
N ILE A 26 2.04 -1.81 -4.47
CA ILE A 26 0.90 -0.91 -4.64
C ILE A 26 0.78 -0.60 -6.13
N SER A 27 -0.39 -0.81 -6.69
CA SER A 27 -0.64 -0.55 -8.11
C SER A 27 -1.30 0.80 -8.34
N GLU A 28 -1.98 1.34 -7.33
CA GLU A 28 -2.70 2.59 -7.49
C GLU A 28 -2.87 3.26 -6.14
N THR A 29 -2.82 4.58 -6.12
CA THR A 29 -3.14 5.37 -4.93
C THR A 29 -4.11 6.47 -5.33
N GLY A 30 -4.92 6.92 -4.39
CA GLY A 30 -5.86 7.99 -4.69
C GLY A 30 -6.74 8.31 -3.51
N TYR A 31 -7.86 8.97 -3.81
CA TYR A 31 -8.82 9.40 -2.81
C TYR A 31 -10.20 8.94 -3.19
N ARG A 32 -10.98 8.64 -2.16
CA ARG A 32 -12.40 8.35 -2.30
C ARG A 32 -13.19 9.29 -1.41
N TYR A 33 -14.44 9.53 -1.76
CA TYR A 33 -15.32 10.38 -0.98
C TYR A 33 -16.48 9.53 -0.47
N ASN A 34 -16.78 9.66 0.83
CA ASN A 34 -17.92 8.95 1.40
C ASN A 34 -19.19 9.76 1.17
N ASP A 35 -20.32 9.27 1.70
CA ASP A 35 -21.61 9.92 1.50
C ASP A 35 -21.66 11.32 2.08
N LYS A 36 -20.80 11.62 3.03
CA LYS A 36 -20.73 12.95 3.65
C LYS A 36 -19.77 13.87 2.92
N GLY A 37 -19.16 13.41 1.85
CA GLY A 37 -18.19 14.20 1.11
C GLY A 37 -16.83 14.26 1.74
N GLU A 38 -16.56 13.43 2.73
CA GLU A 38 -15.24 13.37 3.37
C GLU A 38 -14.28 12.59 2.50
N ARG A 39 -13.07 13.11 2.37
CA ARG A 39 -12.06 12.52 1.52
C ARG A 39 -11.20 11.53 2.31
N HIS A 40 -11.04 10.33 1.76
CA HIS A 40 -10.21 9.30 2.37
C HIS A 40 -9.21 8.76 1.36
N GLY A 41 -7.95 8.65 1.77
CA GLY A 41 -6.93 8.05 0.92
C GLY A 41 -7.13 6.56 0.80
N PHE A 42 -6.75 6.00 -0.35
CA PHE A 42 -6.77 4.56 -0.54
C PHE A 42 -5.56 4.10 -1.34
N VAL A 43 -5.25 2.83 -1.22
CA VAL A 43 -4.25 2.18 -2.07
C VAL A 43 -4.87 0.92 -2.65
N GLN A 44 -4.39 0.53 -3.81
CA GLN A 44 -4.75 -0.75 -4.40
C GLN A 44 -3.51 -1.64 -4.38
N LEU A 45 -3.64 -2.81 -3.79
CA LEU A 45 -2.53 -3.74 -3.60
C LEU A 45 -2.68 -4.92 -4.56
N LEU A 46 -1.61 -5.27 -5.26
CA LEU A 46 -1.61 -6.45 -6.11
C LEU A 46 -1.12 -7.65 -5.30
N ASP A 47 -1.76 -8.80 -5.49
CA ASP A 47 -1.30 -10.01 -4.83
C ASP A 47 0.03 -10.45 -5.45
N LYS A 48 0.65 -11.46 -4.86
CA LYS A 48 1.97 -11.91 -5.30
C LYS A 48 1.97 -12.44 -6.72
N CYS A 49 0.82 -12.91 -7.20
CA CYS A 49 0.71 -13.40 -8.57
C CYS A 49 0.40 -12.27 -9.56
N GLY A 50 0.02 -11.11 -9.05
CA GLY A 50 -0.34 -9.99 -9.92
C GLY A 50 -1.69 -10.15 -10.59
N HIS A 51 -2.53 -11.07 -10.10
CA HIS A 51 -3.82 -11.35 -10.74
C HIS A 51 -5.00 -10.70 -10.04
N SER A 52 -4.86 -10.37 -8.76
CA SER A 52 -5.96 -9.79 -8.00
C SER A 52 -5.51 -8.52 -7.31
N ALA A 53 -6.45 -7.64 -7.09
CA ALA A 53 -6.18 -6.38 -6.41
C ALA A 53 -7.12 -6.25 -5.21
N THR A 54 -6.60 -5.67 -4.15
CA THR A 54 -7.34 -5.42 -2.92
C THR A 54 -7.20 -3.95 -2.57
N TYR A 55 -8.31 -3.29 -2.24
CA TYR A 55 -8.26 -1.93 -1.76
C TYR A 55 -7.97 -1.92 -0.28
N ALA A 56 -7.16 -0.99 0.16
CA ALA A 56 -6.75 -0.89 1.55
C ALA A 56 -6.57 0.56 1.96
N GLU A 57 -6.58 0.79 3.26
CA GLU A 57 -6.27 2.10 3.80
C GLU A 57 -4.78 2.22 4.01
N PRO A 58 -4.16 3.31 3.54
CA PRO A 58 -2.70 3.44 3.69
C PRO A 58 -2.24 3.35 5.14
N GLY A 59 -3.05 3.87 6.08
CA GLY A 59 -2.68 3.84 7.49
C GLY A 59 -2.56 2.45 8.08
N ARG A 60 -3.10 1.45 7.39
CA ARG A 60 -3.04 0.05 7.86
C ARG A 60 -2.03 -0.76 7.08
N CYS A 61 -1.33 -0.16 6.15
CA CYS A 61 -0.32 -0.84 5.36
C CYS A 61 1.06 -0.59 5.95
N GLU A 62 1.95 -1.56 5.78
CA GLU A 62 3.33 -1.46 6.24
C GLU A 62 4.24 -1.90 5.12
N LEU A 63 5.39 -1.24 5.02
CA LEU A 63 6.41 -1.70 4.09
C LEU A 63 7.05 -2.97 4.64
N LYS A 64 7.35 -3.89 3.76
CA LYS A 64 8.11 -5.06 4.17
C LYS A 64 9.55 -4.64 4.41
N GLU A 65 10.04 -4.81 5.64
CA GLU A 65 11.41 -4.45 5.99
C GLU A 65 12.36 -5.52 5.53
N GLU A 66 13.37 -5.07 4.89
CA GLU A 66 14.40 -6.01 4.48
C GLU A 66 15.58 -5.83 5.36
N THR A 67 15.60 -5.37 5.60
CA THR A 67 16.53 -4.93 5.85
C THR A 67 17.49 -4.67 6.42
N HIS A 68 16.90 -4.26 6.31
CA HIS A 68 17.67 -3.88 6.63
C HIS A 68 18.54 -4.00 7.02
N GLU A 69 18.41 -4.02 6.88
CA GLU A 69 19.22 -4.08 7.05
C GLU A 69 20.01 -4.16 7.23
N GLY A 70 19.91 -4.06 7.31
CA GLY A 70 20.75 -4.03 7.45
C GLY A 70 21.28 -3.79 7.71
N ASN A 71 21.06 -3.50 7.64
CA ASN A 71 21.87 -3.22 7.78
C ASN A 71 22.34 -3.22 8.09
N SER A 72 21.98 -3.28 8.04
CA SER A 72 22.62 -3.19 8.18
C SER A 72 23.08 -3.15 8.48
#